data_85c2289a35ee545f52d10866b64e78d0
#
_entry.id   85c2289a35ee545f52d10866b64e78d0
#
_cell.length_a   1.000
_cell.length_b   1.000
_cell.length_c   1.000
_cell.angle_alpha   90.00
_cell.angle_beta   90.00
_cell.angle_gamma   90.00
#
_symmetry.space_group_name_H-M   'P 1'
#
loop_
_entity.id
_entity.type
_entity.pdbx_description
1 polymer ?
#
loop_
_entity_poly.entity_id
_entity_poly.type
_entity_poly.pdbx_seq_one_letter_code
_entity_poly.pdbx_strand_id
1 'polypeptide(L)'
;WPDPFLCRITALMGSVVAGAGVNPADQRWGFWPLLPLYPYGRRRTLFSELIPGQLWSLEQLQGVYYVAVPVRLTVAKVPGGLMLVNPLPPTGEVRQAIAGLEQQHGPVRTIVLPTASGLEHKLPLGPLARAFPDADIWVCPGQWSFPVQLPLSWLGVPARRTKVLFDDGLPHGDVCEWFSLGPLDLGVGRFQEVSCLH
;
A
#
# COMPACT_ATOMS: atom_id res chain seq x y z
N TRP A 1 -25.18 -11.99 -34.64
CA TRP A 1 -23.97 -12.63 -34.11
C TRP A 1 -23.40 -11.70 -33.10
N PRO A 2 -23.37 -12.06 -31.77
CA PRO A 2 -22.75 -11.25 -30.76
C PRO A 2 -21.24 -11.40 -30.86
N ASP A 3 -20.56 -10.27 -30.83
CA ASP A 3 -19.12 -10.12 -30.92
C ASP A 3 -18.43 -10.83 -29.70
N PRO A 4 -17.53 -11.80 -29.92
CA PRO A 4 -16.88 -12.52 -28.81
C PRO A 4 -15.93 -11.68 -27.98
N PHE A 5 -15.64 -10.44 -28.39
CA PHE A 5 -14.82 -9.49 -27.62
C PHE A 5 -15.56 -8.84 -26.45
N LEU A 6 -16.88 -8.64 -26.55
CA LEU A 6 -17.67 -8.06 -25.45
C LEU A 6 -17.92 -9.03 -24.29
N CYS A 7 -17.86 -10.33 -24.53
CA CYS A 7 -18.07 -11.34 -23.48
C CYS A 7 -16.84 -11.57 -22.59
N ARG A 8 -15.66 -11.10 -22.99
CA ARG A 8 -14.43 -11.24 -22.18
C ARG A 8 -14.17 -10.09 -21.20
N ILE A 9 -14.79 -8.93 -21.40
CA ILE A 9 -14.63 -7.78 -20.48
C ILE A 9 -15.48 -7.93 -19.23
N THR A 10 -16.58 -8.67 -19.28
CA THR A 10 -17.46 -8.90 -18.12
C THR A 10 -16.93 -9.97 -17.16
N ALA A 11 -15.98 -10.81 -17.58
CA ALA A 11 -15.38 -11.85 -16.74
C ALA A 11 -14.15 -11.37 -15.95
N LEU A 12 -13.68 -10.13 -16.16
CA LEU A 12 -12.57 -9.51 -15.44
C LEU A 12 -13.02 -8.59 -14.29
N MET A 13 -14.30 -8.52 -14.01
CA MET A 13 -14.79 -7.96 -12.77
C MET A 13 -14.63 -9.03 -11.68
N GLY A 14 -13.47 -8.98 -11.03
CA GLY A 14 -13.12 -9.86 -9.92
C GLY A 14 -14.26 -9.96 -8.93
N SER A 15 -14.52 -11.14 -8.43
CA SER A 15 -15.52 -11.43 -7.41
C SER A 15 -15.32 -10.48 -6.24
N VAL A 16 -16.15 -9.43 -6.20
CA VAL A 16 -16.34 -8.68 -4.96
C VAL A 16 -16.93 -9.69 -3.99
N VAL A 17 -16.16 -10.15 -3.04
CA VAL A 17 -16.69 -10.92 -1.91
C VAL A 17 -17.60 -9.97 -1.14
N ALA A 18 -18.85 -9.90 -1.58
CA ALA A 18 -19.91 -9.22 -0.87
C ALA A 18 -20.37 -10.12 0.27
N GLY A 19 -20.18 -9.64 1.51
CA GLY A 19 -21.08 -10.04 2.56
C GLY A 19 -20.58 -10.87 3.72
N ALA A 20 -19.59 -10.43 4.44
CA ALA A 20 -19.67 -10.48 5.90
C ALA A 20 -20.15 -9.10 6.35
N GLY A 21 -21.11 -9.04 7.28
CA GLY A 21 -21.67 -7.77 7.73
C GLY A 21 -20.57 -6.79 8.10
N VAL A 22 -20.54 -5.64 7.42
CA VAL A 22 -19.52 -4.61 7.59
C VAL A 22 -19.59 -4.13 9.04
N ASN A 23 -18.60 -4.49 9.85
CA ASN A 23 -18.51 -3.98 11.21
C ASN A 23 -17.88 -2.58 11.21
N PRO A 24 -18.62 -1.52 11.58
CA PRO A 24 -18.07 -0.16 11.57
C PRO A 24 -16.83 0.02 12.47
N ALA A 25 -16.64 -0.85 13.46
CA ALA A 25 -15.45 -0.83 14.32
C ALA A 25 -14.17 -1.21 13.53
N ASP A 26 -14.28 -2.10 12.54
CA ASP A 26 -13.17 -2.55 11.74
C ASP A 26 -12.71 -1.52 10.69
N GLN A 27 -13.48 -0.45 10.50
CA GLN A 27 -13.14 0.66 9.62
C GLN A 27 -12.43 1.81 10.34
N ARG A 28 -12.25 1.71 11.66
CA ARG A 28 -11.65 2.81 12.43
C ARG A 28 -10.21 3.05 12.04
N TRP A 29 -9.90 4.33 11.86
CA TRP A 29 -8.57 4.86 11.63
C TRP A 29 -8.34 6.07 12.53
N GLY A 30 -7.14 6.17 13.10
CA GLY A 30 -6.76 7.30 13.93
C GLY A 30 -6.78 8.61 13.15
N PHE A 31 -7.36 9.65 13.74
CA PHE A 31 -7.40 10.98 13.18
C PHE A 31 -6.06 11.71 13.41
N TRP A 32 -5.56 12.36 12.35
CA TRP A 32 -4.47 13.30 12.43
C TRP A 32 -5.02 14.72 12.39
N PRO A 33 -5.12 15.42 13.53
CA PRO A 33 -5.86 16.68 13.62
C PRO A 33 -5.27 17.84 12.83
N LEU A 34 -4.00 17.71 12.41
CA LEU A 34 -3.31 18.73 11.63
C LEU A 34 -3.43 18.55 10.12
N LEU A 35 -4.02 17.46 9.66
CA LEU A 35 -4.17 17.16 8.24
C LEU A 35 -5.65 17.04 7.87
N PRO A 36 -6.13 17.79 6.88
CA PRO A 36 -7.52 17.73 6.43
C PRO A 36 -7.76 16.48 5.56
N LEU A 37 -7.50 15.30 6.14
CA LEU A 37 -7.67 14.01 5.48
C LEU A 37 -9.01 13.39 5.86
N TYR A 38 -9.89 13.17 4.91
CA TYR A 38 -11.18 12.51 5.13
C TYR A 38 -11.25 11.16 4.36
N PRO A 39 -12.20 10.25 4.66
CA PRO A 39 -13.18 10.33 5.74
C PRO A 39 -12.52 10.20 7.11
N TYR A 40 -13.00 11.00 8.05
CA TYR A 40 -12.46 11.02 9.41
C TYR A 40 -12.93 9.81 10.21
N GLY A 41 -12.01 9.19 10.91
CA GLY A 41 -12.27 8.14 11.87
C GLY A 41 -12.70 6.78 11.29
N ARG A 42 -13.18 6.72 10.05
CA ARG A 42 -13.59 5.47 9.40
C ARG A 42 -13.21 5.45 7.94
N ARG A 43 -12.65 4.31 7.51
CA ARG A 43 -12.31 4.05 6.10
C ARG A 43 -12.74 2.65 5.73
N ARG A 44 -13.66 2.55 4.79
CA ARG A 44 -14.06 1.28 4.19
C ARG A 44 -12.93 0.80 3.29
N THR A 45 -12.65 -0.49 3.36
CA THR A 45 -11.66 -1.15 2.51
C THR A 45 -12.38 -2.03 1.48
N LEU A 46 -12.04 -1.85 0.21
CA LEU A 46 -12.44 -2.75 -0.86
C LEU A 46 -11.30 -3.74 -1.09
N PHE A 47 -11.61 -5.02 -1.06
CA PHE A 47 -10.66 -6.08 -1.35
C PHE A 47 -11.00 -6.71 -2.70
N SER A 48 -10.00 -6.90 -3.55
CA SER A 48 -10.14 -7.53 -4.86
C SER A 48 -8.94 -8.43 -5.14
N GLU A 49 -9.19 -9.59 -5.70
CA GLU A 49 -8.15 -10.44 -6.28
C GLU A 49 -7.94 -10.02 -7.73
N LEU A 50 -6.72 -9.61 -8.08
CA LEU A 50 -6.36 -9.13 -9.40
C LEU A 50 -5.84 -10.26 -10.29
N ILE A 51 -4.97 -11.10 -9.73
CA ILE A 51 -4.43 -12.31 -10.37
C ILE A 51 -4.65 -13.46 -9.39
N PRO A 52 -5.40 -14.50 -9.77
CA PRO A 52 -5.72 -15.60 -8.88
C PRO A 52 -4.51 -16.21 -8.17
N GLY A 53 -4.55 -16.22 -6.85
CA GLY A 53 -3.51 -16.79 -6.00
C GLY A 53 -2.17 -16.07 -6.01
N GLN A 54 -2.04 -14.90 -6.65
CA GLN A 54 -0.76 -14.19 -6.82
C GLN A 54 -0.81 -12.72 -6.45
N LEU A 55 -1.88 -12.00 -6.83
CA LEU A 55 -1.95 -10.55 -6.66
C LEU A 55 -3.33 -10.09 -6.20
N TRP A 56 -3.35 -9.26 -5.17
CA TRP A 56 -4.58 -8.68 -4.61
C TRP A 56 -4.43 -7.18 -4.41
N SER A 57 -5.54 -6.47 -4.38
CA SER A 57 -5.61 -5.06 -4.03
C SER A 57 -6.54 -4.82 -2.84
N LEU A 58 -6.13 -3.89 -1.99
CA LEU A 58 -6.97 -3.29 -0.97
C LEU A 58 -7.05 -1.80 -1.27
N GLU A 59 -8.26 -1.26 -1.35
CA GLU A 59 -8.48 0.13 -1.71
C GLU A 59 -9.27 0.85 -0.63
N GLN A 60 -8.85 2.08 -0.34
CA GLN A 60 -9.56 3.00 0.54
C GLN A 60 -9.73 4.35 -0.13
N LEU A 61 -10.84 5.03 0.15
CA LEU A 61 -11.01 6.41 -0.28
C LEU A 61 -10.26 7.33 0.68
N GLN A 62 -9.44 8.22 0.12
CA GLN A 62 -8.79 9.28 0.87
C GLN A 62 -9.04 10.61 0.20
N GLY A 63 -9.52 11.57 0.97
CA GLY A 63 -9.71 12.92 0.51
C GLY A 63 -8.77 13.89 1.19
N VAL A 64 -8.34 14.89 0.44
CA VAL A 64 -7.58 16.04 0.93
C VAL A 64 -8.30 17.29 0.41
N TYR A 65 -8.74 18.15 1.33
CA TYR A 65 -9.58 19.30 1.02
C TYR A 65 -10.84 18.91 0.21
N TYR A 66 -10.89 19.20 -1.08
CA TYR A 66 -12.03 18.96 -1.99
C TYR A 66 -11.80 17.81 -2.97
N VAL A 67 -10.64 17.18 -2.90
CA VAL A 67 -10.27 16.09 -3.80
C VAL A 67 -10.33 14.77 -3.04
N ALA A 68 -11.05 13.79 -3.58
CA ALA A 68 -11.05 12.42 -3.07
C ALA A 68 -10.44 11.50 -4.11
N VAL A 69 -9.48 10.70 -3.69
CA VAL A 69 -8.77 9.73 -4.54
C VAL A 69 -8.84 8.34 -3.91
N PRO A 70 -9.01 7.30 -4.71
CA PRO A 70 -8.78 5.94 -4.22
C PRO A 70 -7.27 5.75 -4.02
N VAL A 71 -6.89 5.33 -2.82
CA VAL A 71 -5.53 4.89 -2.51
C VAL A 71 -5.53 3.37 -2.43
N ARG A 72 -4.51 2.74 -3.01
CA ARG A 72 -4.43 1.30 -3.15
C ARG A 72 -3.17 0.75 -2.49
N LEU A 73 -3.34 -0.31 -1.71
CA LEU A 73 -2.28 -1.20 -1.31
C LEU A 73 -2.36 -2.45 -2.19
N THR A 74 -1.24 -2.81 -2.79
CA THR A 74 -1.11 -4.04 -3.56
C THR A 74 -0.45 -5.10 -2.69
N VAL A 75 -1.00 -6.30 -2.67
CA VAL A 75 -0.43 -7.47 -2.01
C VAL A 75 0.04 -8.42 -3.10
N ALA A 76 1.31 -8.75 -3.11
CA ALA A 76 1.90 -9.71 -4.04
C ALA A 76 2.41 -10.94 -3.28
N LYS A 77 2.19 -12.13 -3.84
CA LYS A 77 2.81 -13.36 -3.35
C LYS A 77 4.27 -13.38 -3.78
N VAL A 78 5.17 -13.60 -2.83
CA VAL A 78 6.60 -13.68 -3.06
C VAL A 78 7.17 -14.93 -2.39
N PRO A 79 8.41 -15.34 -2.70
CA PRO A 79 9.03 -16.45 -2.01
C PRO A 79 9.02 -16.26 -0.49
N GLY A 80 8.44 -17.21 0.21
CA GLY A 80 8.34 -17.22 1.68
C GLY A 80 7.22 -16.37 2.29
N GLY A 81 6.31 -15.80 1.50
CA GLY A 81 5.15 -15.08 2.03
C GLY A 81 4.59 -13.99 1.13
N LEU A 82 4.29 -12.84 1.71
CA LEU A 82 3.61 -11.72 1.06
C LEU A 82 4.48 -10.45 1.09
N MET A 83 4.37 -9.66 0.02
CA MET A 83 4.89 -8.31 -0.08
C MET A 83 3.73 -7.32 -0.18
N LEU A 84 3.78 -6.27 0.63
CA LEU A 84 2.80 -5.17 0.65
C LEU A 84 3.42 -3.94 0.00
N VAL A 85 2.81 -3.42 -1.06
CA VAL A 85 3.27 -2.23 -1.78
C VAL A 85 2.25 -1.12 -1.64
N ASN A 86 2.68 0.11 -1.40
CA ASN A 86 1.84 1.29 -1.11
C ASN A 86 1.02 1.13 0.17
N PRO A 87 1.62 1.38 1.35
CA PRO A 87 0.95 1.23 2.64
C PRO A 87 -0.40 1.94 2.74
N LEU A 88 -1.38 1.27 3.35
CA LEU A 88 -2.67 1.84 3.74
C LEU A 88 -2.82 1.87 5.26
N PRO A 89 -3.73 2.72 5.80
CA PRO A 89 -4.17 2.63 7.18
C PRO A 89 -4.57 1.21 7.56
N PRO A 90 -3.93 0.58 8.56
CA PRO A 90 -4.21 -0.80 8.96
C PRO A 90 -5.49 -0.89 9.80
N THR A 91 -6.62 -0.57 9.19
CA THR A 91 -7.95 -0.77 9.78
C THR A 91 -8.19 -2.25 10.07
N GLY A 92 -9.22 -2.57 10.84
CA GLY A 92 -9.63 -3.95 11.08
C GLY A 92 -9.86 -4.71 9.77
N GLU A 93 -10.55 -4.08 8.80
CA GLU A 93 -10.79 -4.69 7.48
C GLU A 93 -9.49 -5.01 6.73
N VAL A 94 -8.51 -4.08 6.73
CA VAL A 94 -7.19 -4.33 6.10
C VAL A 94 -6.47 -5.48 6.76
N ARG A 95 -6.43 -5.49 8.10
CA ARG A 95 -5.75 -6.57 8.86
C ARG A 95 -6.40 -7.92 8.67
N GLN A 96 -7.74 -8.00 8.66
CA GLN A 96 -8.48 -9.24 8.43
C GLN A 96 -8.24 -9.78 7.02
N ALA A 97 -8.27 -8.90 6.00
CA ALA A 97 -7.99 -9.30 4.63
C ALA A 97 -6.57 -9.87 4.49
N ILE A 98 -5.56 -9.17 5.03
CA ILE A 98 -4.17 -9.66 4.97
C ILE A 98 -4.00 -10.94 5.79
N ALA A 99 -4.61 -11.05 6.99
CA ALA A 99 -4.54 -12.27 7.79
C ALA A 99 -5.13 -13.50 7.06
N GLY A 100 -6.20 -13.30 6.28
CA GLY A 100 -6.75 -14.35 5.42
C GLY A 100 -5.77 -14.79 4.32
N LEU A 101 -5.00 -13.85 3.76
CA LEU A 101 -3.96 -14.16 2.78
C LEU A 101 -2.74 -14.83 3.42
N GLU A 102 -2.34 -14.40 4.63
CA GLU A 102 -1.23 -15.00 5.37
C GLU A 102 -1.47 -16.49 5.68
N GLN A 103 -2.71 -16.86 6.01
CA GLN A 103 -3.09 -18.26 6.25
C GLN A 103 -2.88 -19.15 5.02
N GLN A 104 -3.00 -18.59 3.82
CA GLN A 104 -2.92 -19.33 2.56
C GLN A 104 -1.55 -19.26 1.91
N HIS A 105 -0.84 -18.15 2.07
CA HIS A 105 0.35 -17.82 1.28
C HIS A 105 1.60 -17.55 2.13
N GLY A 106 1.47 -17.59 3.46
CA GLY A 106 2.57 -17.31 4.38
C GLY A 106 2.59 -15.85 4.86
N PRO A 107 3.47 -15.52 5.81
CA PRO A 107 3.47 -14.25 6.51
C PRO A 107 3.87 -13.07 5.62
N VAL A 108 3.48 -11.86 6.04
CA VAL A 108 4.01 -10.63 5.44
C VAL A 108 5.51 -10.54 5.72
N ARG A 109 6.32 -10.53 4.66
CA ARG A 109 7.79 -10.45 4.72
C ARG A 109 8.31 -9.06 4.41
N THR A 110 7.59 -8.32 3.59
CA THR A 110 8.11 -7.07 3.01
C THR A 110 7.01 -6.03 2.92
N ILE A 111 7.32 -4.80 3.32
CA ILE A 111 6.47 -3.63 3.13
C ILE A 111 7.27 -2.62 2.32
N VAL A 112 6.74 -2.17 1.20
CA VAL A 112 7.40 -1.25 0.28
C VAL A 112 6.65 0.07 0.20
N LEU A 113 7.35 1.17 0.47
CA LEU A 113 6.91 2.53 0.16
C LEU A 113 7.65 3.00 -1.11
N PRO A 114 7.03 2.87 -2.30
CA PRO A 114 7.71 3.11 -3.57
C PRO A 114 7.76 4.58 -3.97
N THR A 115 7.14 5.48 -3.22
CA THR A 115 7.12 6.92 -3.50
C THR A 115 7.99 7.69 -2.51
N ALA A 116 8.69 8.73 -3.01
CA ALA A 116 9.50 9.61 -2.17
C ALA A 116 8.66 10.69 -1.45
N SER A 117 7.57 11.15 -2.05
CA SER A 117 6.83 12.34 -1.60
C SER A 117 5.39 12.08 -1.13
N GLY A 118 4.75 11.00 -1.56
CA GLY A 118 3.35 10.73 -1.28
C GLY A 118 3.03 10.53 0.20
N LEU A 119 2.36 11.50 0.84
CA LEU A 119 1.97 11.42 2.25
C LEU A 119 0.87 10.36 2.48
N GLU A 120 0.04 10.11 1.49
CA GLU A 120 -1.07 9.17 1.53
C GLU A 120 -0.64 7.74 1.87
N HIS A 121 0.54 7.33 1.42
CA HIS A 121 1.14 6.03 1.72
C HIS A 121 2.21 6.11 2.81
N LYS A 122 2.82 7.28 3.00
CA LYS A 122 3.88 7.48 3.99
C LYS A 122 3.34 7.50 5.43
N LEU A 123 2.23 8.20 5.67
CA LEU A 123 1.62 8.31 7.00
C LEU A 123 1.17 6.95 7.56
N PRO A 124 0.54 6.05 6.77
CA PRO A 124 0.16 4.74 7.27
C PRO A 124 1.34 3.75 7.39
N LEU A 125 2.53 4.04 6.85
CA LEU A 125 3.66 3.11 6.88
C LEU A 125 4.06 2.73 8.32
N GLY A 126 4.21 3.69 9.23
CA GLY A 126 4.56 3.41 10.62
C GLY A 126 3.53 2.52 11.34
N PRO A 127 2.25 2.87 11.31
CA PRO A 127 1.18 2.00 11.82
C PRO A 127 1.14 0.61 11.18
N LEU A 128 1.29 0.52 9.85
CA LEU A 128 1.32 -0.78 9.15
C LEU A 128 2.53 -1.61 9.56
N ALA A 129 3.70 -1.00 9.68
CA ALA A 129 4.92 -1.65 10.15
C ALA A 129 4.81 -2.20 11.58
N ARG A 130 4.00 -1.58 12.44
CA ARG A 130 3.67 -2.11 13.77
C ARG A 130 2.71 -3.28 13.73
N ALA A 131 1.81 -3.31 12.74
CA ALA A 131 0.88 -4.43 12.56
C ALA A 131 1.61 -5.70 12.07
N PHE A 132 2.73 -5.53 11.35
CA PHE A 132 3.56 -6.62 10.82
C PHE A 132 5.01 -6.46 11.29
N PRO A 133 5.31 -6.85 12.56
CA PRO A 133 6.59 -6.56 13.19
C PRO A 133 7.79 -7.31 12.58
N ASP A 134 7.54 -8.43 11.91
CA ASP A 134 8.59 -9.29 11.33
C ASP A 134 8.89 -8.95 9.85
N ALA A 135 8.14 -8.00 9.27
CA ALA A 135 8.36 -7.59 7.90
C ALA A 135 9.51 -6.57 7.77
N ASP A 136 10.38 -6.76 6.78
CA ASP A 136 11.33 -5.74 6.34
C ASP A 136 10.61 -4.57 5.68
N ILE A 137 11.11 -3.37 5.88
CA ILE A 137 10.55 -2.15 5.30
C ILE A 137 11.53 -1.63 4.26
N TRP A 138 11.01 -1.38 3.06
CA TRP A 138 11.77 -0.82 1.96
C TRP A 138 11.16 0.50 1.51
N VAL A 139 11.97 1.52 1.37
CA VAL A 139 11.50 2.86 1.00
C VAL A 139 12.21 3.37 -0.24
N CYS A 140 11.49 4.13 -1.06
CA CYS A 140 12.06 4.85 -2.18
C CYS A 140 13.22 5.77 -1.72
N PRO A 141 14.31 5.89 -2.46
CA PRO A 141 15.36 6.86 -2.17
C PRO A 141 14.83 8.30 -2.12
N GLY A 142 15.58 9.19 -1.46
CA GLY A 142 15.26 10.63 -1.46
C GLY A 142 13.94 10.96 -0.76
N GLN A 143 13.59 10.24 0.30
CA GLN A 143 12.37 10.51 1.07
C GLN A 143 12.23 11.98 1.44
N TRP A 144 11.10 12.56 1.09
CA TRP A 144 10.80 13.97 1.30
C TRP A 144 9.33 14.15 1.75
N SER A 145 9.04 15.17 2.55
CA SER A 145 7.69 15.44 3.06
C SER A 145 7.39 16.94 2.99
N PHE A 146 6.34 17.30 2.26
CA PHE A 146 5.83 18.67 2.21
C PHE A 146 4.78 18.89 3.33
N PRO A 147 4.69 20.04 3.94
CA PRO A 147 5.53 21.25 3.82
C PRO A 147 6.78 21.20 4.73
N VAL A 148 6.85 20.23 5.64
CA VAL A 148 7.95 20.08 6.59
C VAL A 148 8.58 18.71 6.39
N GLN A 149 9.88 18.70 6.13
CA GLN A 149 10.60 17.44 5.97
C GLN A 149 10.79 16.76 7.32
N LEU A 150 9.97 15.74 7.56
CA LEU A 150 10.06 14.92 8.76
C LEU A 150 10.80 13.62 8.47
N PRO A 151 11.77 13.23 9.31
CA PRO A 151 12.35 11.90 9.26
C PRO A 151 11.28 10.81 9.39
N LEU A 152 11.39 9.71 8.66
CA LEU A 152 10.43 8.61 8.72
C LEU A 152 10.25 8.05 10.15
N SER A 153 11.30 8.12 10.98
CA SER A 153 11.22 7.72 12.38
C SER A 153 10.22 8.54 13.19
N TRP A 154 10.03 9.83 12.86
CA TRP A 154 9.02 10.69 13.50
C TRP A 154 7.60 10.31 13.09
N LEU A 155 7.44 9.66 11.95
CA LEU A 155 6.18 9.07 11.50
C LEU A 155 5.95 7.66 12.07
N GLY A 156 6.81 7.23 12.98
CA GLY A 156 6.73 5.94 13.66
C GLY A 156 7.23 4.76 12.82
N VAL A 157 8.03 5.03 11.79
CA VAL A 157 8.66 3.98 10.97
C VAL A 157 9.92 3.49 11.70
N PRO A 158 10.06 2.18 11.98
CA PRO A 158 11.19 1.65 12.74
C PRO A 158 12.47 1.62 11.89
N ALA A 159 13.42 2.50 12.21
CA ALA A 159 14.67 2.67 11.45
C ALA A 159 15.49 1.36 11.31
N ARG A 160 15.48 0.50 12.36
CA ARG A 160 16.26 -0.76 12.36
C ARG A 160 15.83 -1.77 11.29
N ARG A 161 14.60 -1.69 10.80
CA ARG A 161 14.03 -2.57 9.76
C ARG A 161 13.85 -1.86 8.43
N THR A 162 14.25 -0.59 8.34
CA THR A 162 14.06 0.22 7.14
C THR A 162 15.32 0.20 6.29
N LYS A 163 15.15 -0.17 5.04
CA LYS A 163 16.16 -0.22 3.99
C LYS A 163 15.75 0.71 2.85
N VAL A 164 16.71 1.26 2.14
CA VAL A 164 16.47 2.12 0.99
C VAL A 164 16.65 1.31 -0.29
N LEU A 165 15.64 1.33 -1.15
CA LEU A 165 15.67 0.65 -2.44
C LEU A 165 16.87 1.14 -3.26
N PHE A 166 17.56 0.25 -3.93
CA PHE A 166 18.81 0.41 -4.70
C PHE A 166 20.04 0.67 -3.83
N ASP A 167 19.96 1.48 -2.77
CA ASP A 167 21.13 1.77 -1.91
C ASP A 167 21.50 0.56 -1.03
N ASP A 168 20.48 -0.07 -0.41
CA ASP A 168 20.63 -1.23 0.47
C ASP A 168 20.32 -2.56 -0.27
N GLY A 169 20.09 -2.50 -1.58
CA GLY A 169 19.70 -3.62 -2.43
C GLY A 169 18.24 -3.54 -2.89
N LEU A 170 17.68 -4.68 -3.28
CA LEU A 170 16.32 -4.82 -3.79
C LEU A 170 15.64 -6.05 -3.18
N PRO A 171 14.41 -5.93 -2.68
CA PRO A 171 13.69 -7.09 -2.14
C PRO A 171 13.21 -7.98 -3.28
N HIS A 172 13.29 -9.30 -3.07
CA HIS A 172 12.75 -10.30 -3.99
C HIS A 172 13.22 -10.15 -5.45
N GLY A 173 14.50 -9.81 -5.68
CA GLY A 173 15.06 -9.61 -7.01
C GLY A 173 15.12 -10.87 -7.89
N ASP A 174 14.78 -12.02 -7.35
CA ASP A 174 14.59 -13.29 -8.05
C ASP A 174 13.24 -13.38 -8.79
N VAL A 175 12.24 -12.63 -8.35
CA VAL A 175 10.88 -12.63 -8.91
C VAL A 175 10.33 -11.23 -9.22
N CYS A 176 11.08 -10.19 -8.84
CA CYS A 176 10.68 -8.79 -9.03
C CYS A 176 11.79 -8.02 -9.76
N GLU A 177 11.42 -7.34 -10.84
CA GLU A 177 12.25 -6.32 -11.45
C GLU A 177 11.87 -4.94 -10.96
N TRP A 178 12.85 -4.15 -10.52
CA TRP A 178 12.63 -2.85 -9.91
C TRP A 178 13.18 -1.73 -10.78
N PHE A 179 12.38 -0.71 -11.02
CA PHE A 179 12.72 0.44 -11.85
C PHE A 179 12.51 1.73 -11.08
N SER A 180 13.48 2.62 -11.12
CA SER A 180 13.35 3.97 -10.55
C SER A 180 12.96 4.97 -11.63
N LEU A 181 11.89 5.74 -11.37
CA LEU A 181 11.45 6.86 -12.17
C LEU A 181 11.83 8.15 -11.45
N GLY A 182 12.68 8.96 -12.04
CA GLY A 182 13.24 10.17 -11.43
C GLY A 182 14.62 9.93 -10.83
N PRO A 183 15.11 10.84 -9.96
CA PRO A 183 14.38 11.97 -9.38
C PRO A 183 14.08 13.12 -10.35
N LEU A 184 12.87 13.67 -10.27
CA LEU A 184 12.45 14.86 -11.00
C LEU A 184 12.33 16.02 -10.01
N ASP A 185 12.98 17.13 -10.30
CA ASP A 185 12.81 18.36 -9.53
C ASP A 185 11.76 19.23 -10.23
N LEU A 186 10.62 19.41 -9.56
CA LEU A 186 9.51 20.22 -10.06
C LEU A 186 9.49 21.63 -9.45
N GLY A 187 10.57 22.05 -8.80
CA GLY A 187 10.67 23.36 -8.15
C GLY A 187 9.96 23.45 -6.79
N VAL A 188 9.10 22.50 -6.47
CA VAL A 188 8.38 22.37 -5.19
C VAL A 188 8.84 21.16 -4.38
N GLY A 189 9.83 20.43 -4.90
CA GLY A 189 10.42 19.24 -4.27
C GLY A 189 10.81 18.19 -5.30
N ARG A 190 11.52 17.17 -4.82
CA ARG A 190 11.95 16.04 -5.64
C ARG A 190 10.87 14.95 -5.65
N PHE A 191 10.49 14.53 -6.83
CA PHE A 191 9.60 13.41 -7.05
C PHE A 191 10.38 12.22 -7.56
N GLN A 192 10.23 11.11 -6.90
CA GLN A 192 10.80 9.84 -7.30
C GLN A 192 9.81 8.73 -6.97
N GLU A 193 9.61 7.84 -7.91
CA GLU A 193 8.82 6.64 -7.73
C GLU A 193 9.61 5.42 -8.14
N VAL A 194 9.30 4.31 -7.51
CA VAL A 194 9.87 3.01 -7.84
C VAL A 194 8.73 2.10 -8.27
N SER A 195 8.88 1.51 -9.43
CA SER A 195 7.95 0.53 -9.96
C SER A 195 8.53 -0.87 -9.82
N CYS A 196 7.66 -1.85 -9.62
CA CYS A 196 7.99 -3.26 -9.58
C CYS A 196 7.19 -3.99 -10.65
N LEU A 197 7.88 -4.78 -11.46
CA LEU A 197 7.30 -5.79 -12.34
C LEU A 197 7.48 -7.15 -11.66
N HIS A 198 6.35 -7.81 -11.37
CA HIS A 198 6.29 -9.12 -10.70
C HIS A 198 5.84 -10.22 -11.66
#